data_b875134ea0d71580aa1c107b550c31cd
#
_entry.id   b875134ea0d71580aa1c107b550c31cd
#
_cell.length_a   1.000
_cell.length_b   1.000
_cell.length_c   1.000
_cell.angle_alpha   90.00
_cell.angle_beta   90.00
_cell.angle_gamma   90.00
#
_symmetry.space_group_name_H-M   'P 1'
#
loop_
_entity.id
_entity.type
_entity.pdbx_description
1 polymer ?
#
loop_
_entity_poly.entity_id
_entity_poly.type
_entity_poly.pdbx_seq_one_letter_code
_entity_poly.pdbx_strand_id
1 'polypeptide(L)'
;AQMETASSHFIPELVGACISTAIVAVGMFFFNWRMALAALWVLPVSFLIVGCSGKVQKSLNQKQMELKMACADGIQECLESARDLHAYNAEDDYMRGLDVKIKAVEKHAVVTELGTAVFVGSAQMILKLGIATVALVGGTLLAKGEISVLTFFMFLLVVSRIYDPMQVSLQNLAAIISSEVQSARLDEILSHEVQEGSEKMDRKGYD
;
A
#
# COMPACT_ATOMS: atom_id res chain seq x y z
N ALA A 1 -7.37 -10.38 8.47
CA ALA A 1 -7.91 -9.02 8.38
C ALA A 1 -7.30 -8.22 7.22
N GLN A 2 -5.97 -7.89 7.20
CA GLN A 2 -5.41 -7.02 6.14
C GLN A 2 -5.44 -7.66 4.74
N MET A 3 -5.13 -8.95 4.61
CA MET A 3 -5.24 -9.66 3.32
C MET A 3 -6.68 -9.78 2.83
N GLU A 4 -7.60 -10.02 3.71
CA GLU A 4 -9.04 -10.05 3.42
C GLU A 4 -9.52 -8.67 2.92
N THR A 5 -9.10 -7.59 3.58
CA THR A 5 -9.41 -6.23 3.15
C THR A 5 -8.78 -5.90 1.79
N ALA A 6 -7.55 -6.37 1.53
CA ALA A 6 -6.90 -6.15 0.25
C ALA A 6 -7.65 -6.82 -0.91
N SER A 7 -8.09 -8.07 -0.75
CA SER A 7 -8.78 -8.81 -1.81
C SER A 7 -10.25 -8.38 -1.97
N SER A 8 -10.95 -8.08 -0.87
CA SER A 8 -12.39 -7.78 -0.90
C SER A 8 -12.71 -6.30 -1.15
N HIS A 9 -11.80 -5.38 -0.81
CA HIS A 9 -12.03 -3.95 -0.97
C HIS A 9 -11.08 -3.27 -1.96
N PHE A 10 -9.77 -3.41 -1.78
CA PHE A 10 -8.81 -2.61 -2.55
C PHE A 10 -8.74 -3.00 -4.02
N ILE A 11 -8.77 -4.30 -4.33
CA ILE A 11 -8.74 -4.77 -5.72
C ILE A 11 -10.00 -4.38 -6.49
N PRO A 12 -11.22 -4.66 -6.00
CA PRO A 12 -12.45 -4.25 -6.71
C PRO A 12 -12.56 -2.74 -6.89
N GLU A 13 -12.18 -1.95 -5.88
CA GLU A 13 -12.21 -0.49 -5.95
C GLU A 13 -11.23 0.05 -6.99
N LEU A 14 -10.00 -0.49 -7.04
CA LEU A 14 -9.00 -0.12 -8.04
C LEU A 14 -9.49 -0.45 -9.46
N VAL A 15 -10.02 -1.66 -9.67
CA VAL A 15 -10.57 -2.09 -10.96
C VAL A 15 -11.76 -1.22 -11.37
N GLY A 16 -12.69 -0.96 -10.45
CA GLY A 16 -13.84 -0.09 -10.67
C GLY A 16 -13.44 1.34 -11.06
N ALA A 17 -12.48 1.92 -10.36
CA ALA A 17 -11.94 3.23 -10.67
C ALA A 17 -11.24 3.27 -12.04
N CYS A 18 -10.47 2.25 -12.40
CA CYS A 18 -9.83 2.14 -13.72
C CYS A 18 -10.86 2.04 -14.84
N ILE A 19 -11.88 1.20 -14.69
CA ILE A 19 -12.96 1.04 -15.69
C ILE A 19 -13.73 2.36 -15.84
N SER A 20 -14.15 2.96 -14.72
CA SER A 20 -14.87 4.23 -14.73
C SER A 20 -14.06 5.33 -15.43
N THR A 21 -12.79 5.44 -15.09
CA THR A 21 -11.88 6.40 -15.72
C THR A 21 -11.71 6.15 -17.21
N ALA A 22 -11.59 4.88 -17.64
CA ALA A 22 -11.48 4.52 -19.04
C ALA A 22 -12.72 4.94 -19.85
N ILE A 23 -13.92 4.70 -19.30
CA ILE A 23 -15.18 5.10 -19.95
C ILE A 23 -15.24 6.62 -20.13
N VAL A 24 -14.92 7.37 -19.05
CA VAL A 24 -14.95 8.83 -19.11
C VAL A 24 -13.84 9.38 -20.03
N ALA A 25 -12.66 8.76 -20.01
CA ALA A 25 -11.56 9.12 -20.91
C ALA A 25 -11.97 8.99 -22.39
N VAL A 26 -12.63 7.88 -22.77
CA VAL A 26 -13.15 7.69 -24.11
C VAL A 26 -14.14 8.83 -24.46
N GLY A 27 -15.07 9.15 -23.56
CA GLY A 27 -15.99 10.28 -23.74
C GLY A 27 -15.26 11.61 -23.95
N MET A 28 -14.22 11.90 -23.17
CA MET A 28 -13.43 13.13 -23.30
C MET A 28 -12.74 13.24 -24.66
N PHE A 29 -12.24 12.12 -25.22
CA PHE A 29 -11.61 12.10 -26.55
C PHE A 29 -12.58 12.50 -27.69
N PHE A 30 -13.86 12.11 -27.55
CA PHE A 30 -14.89 12.50 -28.55
C PHE A 30 -15.20 14.00 -28.52
N PHE A 31 -15.05 14.68 -27.38
CA PHE A 31 -15.28 16.11 -27.27
C PHE A 31 -14.08 16.93 -27.74
N ASN A 32 -12.89 16.67 -27.19
CA ASN A 32 -11.67 17.37 -27.61
C ASN A 32 -10.43 16.54 -27.18
N TRP A 33 -9.72 15.98 -28.16
CA TRP A 33 -8.57 15.13 -27.95
C TRP A 33 -7.39 15.84 -27.26
N ARG A 34 -7.20 17.16 -27.53
CA ARG A 34 -6.11 17.95 -26.94
C ARG A 34 -6.32 18.12 -25.43
N MET A 35 -7.55 18.44 -25.03
CA MET A 35 -7.89 18.57 -23.62
C MET A 35 -7.89 17.20 -22.92
N ALA A 36 -8.35 16.14 -23.60
CA ALA A 36 -8.29 14.78 -23.08
C ALA A 36 -6.84 14.34 -22.81
N LEU A 37 -5.91 14.60 -23.74
CA LEU A 37 -4.49 14.33 -23.52
C LEU A 37 -3.93 15.14 -22.34
N ALA A 38 -4.28 16.43 -22.25
CA ALA A 38 -3.83 17.28 -21.15
C ALA A 38 -4.36 16.81 -19.77
N ALA A 39 -5.49 16.11 -19.75
CA ALA A 39 -6.05 15.54 -18.53
C ALA A 39 -5.45 14.17 -18.18
N LEU A 40 -5.25 13.31 -19.18
CA LEU A 40 -4.97 11.89 -18.92
C LEU A 40 -3.48 11.56 -18.78
N TRP A 41 -2.55 12.41 -19.23
CA TRP A 41 -1.11 12.12 -19.15
C TRP A 41 -0.59 11.95 -17.71
N VAL A 42 -1.24 12.59 -16.74
CA VAL A 42 -0.85 12.51 -15.33
C VAL A 42 -1.17 11.14 -14.70
N LEU A 43 -2.17 10.42 -15.24
CA LEU A 43 -2.56 9.10 -14.72
C LEU A 43 -1.43 8.07 -14.84
N PRO A 44 -0.89 7.81 -16.06
CA PRO A 44 0.19 6.82 -16.18
C PRO A 44 1.44 7.25 -15.39
N VAL A 45 1.75 8.56 -15.31
CA VAL A 45 2.88 9.05 -14.52
C VAL A 45 2.69 8.77 -13.03
N SER A 46 1.51 9.04 -12.49
CA SER A 46 1.21 8.78 -11.08
C SER A 46 1.28 7.28 -10.73
N PHE A 47 0.71 6.43 -11.60
CA PHE A 47 0.80 4.97 -11.41
C PHE A 47 2.23 4.45 -11.54
N LEU A 48 3.03 5.00 -12.46
CA LEU A 48 4.44 4.67 -12.61
C LEU A 48 5.23 5.00 -11.33
N ILE A 49 5.00 6.15 -10.71
CA ILE A 49 5.69 6.54 -9.47
C ILE A 49 5.40 5.54 -8.36
N VAL A 50 4.13 5.21 -8.12
CA VAL A 50 3.75 4.24 -7.07
C VAL A 50 4.27 2.85 -7.41
N GLY A 51 4.14 2.40 -8.66
CA GLY A 51 4.64 1.10 -9.11
C GLY A 51 6.16 0.98 -9.00
N CYS A 52 6.92 2.00 -9.41
CA CYS A 52 8.38 2.01 -9.28
C CYS A 52 8.85 2.06 -7.83
N SER A 53 8.06 2.66 -6.93
CA SER A 53 8.35 2.67 -5.50
C SER A 53 8.13 1.32 -4.82
N GLY A 54 7.47 0.37 -5.48
CA GLY A 54 7.07 -0.92 -4.91
C GLY A 54 8.24 -1.70 -4.30
N LYS A 55 9.42 -1.69 -4.94
CA LYS A 55 10.63 -2.35 -4.39
C LYS A 55 11.07 -1.74 -3.07
N VAL A 56 11.05 -0.42 -2.98
CA VAL A 56 11.45 0.31 -1.76
C VAL A 56 10.41 0.07 -0.66
N GLN A 57 9.13 0.20 -0.98
CA GLN A 57 8.03 -0.06 -0.04
C GLN A 57 8.07 -1.51 0.46
N LYS A 58 8.28 -2.49 -0.43
CA LYS A 58 8.40 -3.91 -0.06
C LYS A 58 9.55 -4.13 0.91
N SER A 59 10.73 -3.56 0.65
CA SER A 59 11.90 -3.67 1.54
C SER A 59 11.64 -3.04 2.91
N LEU A 60 11.01 -1.86 2.97
CA LEU A 60 10.65 -1.19 4.22
C LEU A 60 9.63 -2.03 5.02
N ASN A 61 8.59 -2.52 4.37
CA ASN A 61 7.57 -3.35 5.01
C ASN A 61 8.13 -4.69 5.51
N GLN A 62 9.04 -5.32 4.74
CA GLN A 62 9.70 -6.56 5.14
C GLN A 62 10.53 -6.35 6.40
N LYS A 63 11.34 -5.29 6.44
CA LYS A 63 12.15 -4.97 7.63
C LYS A 63 11.29 -4.64 8.84
N GLN A 64 10.17 -3.95 8.63
CA GLN A 64 9.22 -3.68 9.70
C GLN A 64 8.59 -4.98 10.24
N MET A 65 8.27 -5.92 9.36
CA MET A 65 7.73 -7.23 9.77
C MET A 65 8.75 -8.01 10.60
N GLU A 66 10.01 -8.06 10.18
CA GLU A 66 11.10 -8.72 10.94
C GLU A 66 11.22 -8.15 12.35
N LEU A 67 11.21 -6.80 12.49
CA LEU A 67 11.29 -6.15 13.80
C LEU A 67 10.06 -6.42 14.67
N LYS A 68 8.87 -6.44 14.09
CA LYS A 68 7.64 -6.80 14.81
C LYS A 68 7.68 -8.24 15.32
N MET A 69 8.17 -9.18 14.50
CA MET A 69 8.32 -10.58 14.91
C MET A 69 9.33 -10.71 16.04
N ALA A 70 10.52 -10.10 15.91
CA ALA A 70 11.53 -10.12 16.98
C ALA A 70 11.04 -9.49 18.30
N CYS A 71 10.13 -8.51 18.21
CA CYS A 71 9.48 -7.94 19.39
C CYS A 71 8.44 -8.89 19.98
N ALA A 72 7.62 -9.54 19.13
CA ALA A 72 6.63 -10.52 19.56
C ALA A 72 7.28 -11.73 20.24
N ASP A 73 8.35 -12.25 19.64
CA ASP A 73 9.15 -13.34 20.23
C ASP A 73 9.71 -12.94 21.61
N GLY A 74 10.21 -11.72 21.77
CA GLY A 74 10.68 -11.21 23.05
C GLY A 74 9.56 -11.07 24.09
N ILE A 75 8.35 -10.70 23.67
CA ILE A 75 7.19 -10.65 24.57
C ILE A 75 6.78 -12.07 24.99
N GLN A 76 6.76 -13.00 24.05
CA GLN A 76 6.44 -14.40 24.34
C GLN A 76 7.47 -15.01 25.31
N GLU A 77 8.76 -14.82 25.05
CA GLU A 77 9.84 -15.27 25.93
C GLU A 77 9.70 -14.69 27.36
N CYS A 78 9.34 -13.40 27.46
CA CYS A 78 9.07 -12.75 28.75
C CYS A 78 7.95 -13.44 29.52
N LEU A 79 6.85 -13.78 28.82
CA LEU A 79 5.69 -14.44 29.44
C LEU A 79 6.02 -15.87 29.88
N GLU A 80 6.74 -16.62 29.04
CA GLU A 80 7.16 -17.99 29.34
C GLU A 80 8.17 -18.05 30.51
N SER A 81 9.10 -17.08 30.57
CA SER A 81 10.14 -17.01 31.60
C SER A 81 9.77 -16.11 32.78
N ALA A 82 8.54 -15.59 32.87
CA ALA A 82 8.15 -14.62 33.90
C ALA A 82 8.44 -15.09 35.34
N ARG A 83 8.20 -16.37 35.60
CA ARG A 83 8.47 -16.96 36.94
C ARG A 83 9.97 -16.98 37.25
N ASP A 84 10.79 -17.31 36.27
CA ASP A 84 12.24 -17.41 36.46
C ASP A 84 12.86 -16.00 36.58
N LEU A 85 12.39 -15.05 35.74
CA LEU A 85 12.79 -13.65 35.83
C LEU A 85 12.50 -13.06 37.20
N HIS A 86 11.32 -13.39 37.78
CA HIS A 86 10.96 -12.94 39.11
C HIS A 86 11.84 -13.63 40.20
N ALA A 87 12.11 -14.93 40.07
CA ALA A 87 12.94 -15.67 41.01
C ALA A 87 14.39 -15.15 41.07
N TYR A 88 14.92 -14.67 39.96
CA TYR A 88 16.28 -14.11 39.86
C TYR A 88 16.33 -12.59 39.97
N ASN A 89 15.18 -11.91 40.18
CA ASN A 89 15.07 -10.42 40.20
C ASN A 89 15.69 -9.74 38.97
N ALA A 90 15.47 -10.35 37.79
CA ALA A 90 16.04 -9.94 36.50
C ALA A 90 15.04 -9.23 35.57
N GLU A 91 13.83 -8.91 36.10
CA GLU A 91 12.75 -8.31 35.28
C GLU A 91 13.16 -6.97 34.67
N ASP A 92 13.82 -6.10 35.45
CA ASP A 92 14.21 -4.76 34.98
C ASP A 92 15.24 -4.80 33.83
N ASP A 93 16.15 -5.76 33.84
CA ASP A 93 17.13 -5.95 32.78
C ASP A 93 16.48 -6.48 31.51
N TYR A 94 15.58 -7.46 31.67
CA TYR A 94 14.83 -8.01 30.55
C TYR A 94 13.92 -6.95 29.91
N MET A 95 13.18 -6.21 30.73
CA MET A 95 12.27 -5.15 30.27
C MET A 95 13.02 -4.03 29.55
N ARG A 96 14.25 -3.69 29.97
CA ARG A 96 15.09 -2.73 29.23
C ARG A 96 15.45 -3.26 27.84
N GLY A 97 15.77 -4.54 27.72
CA GLY A 97 16.01 -5.19 26.43
C GLY A 97 14.79 -5.19 25.51
N LEU A 98 13.62 -5.49 26.09
CA LEU A 98 12.35 -5.45 25.36
C LEU A 98 11.98 -4.03 24.92
N ASP A 99 12.19 -3.01 25.74
CA ASP A 99 11.95 -1.60 25.42
C ASP A 99 12.80 -1.13 24.21
N VAL A 100 14.03 -1.63 24.08
CA VAL A 100 14.87 -1.37 22.89
C VAL A 100 14.24 -1.98 21.63
N LYS A 101 13.72 -3.22 21.70
CA LYS A 101 13.01 -3.85 20.57
C LYS A 101 11.75 -3.08 20.19
N ILE A 102 10.94 -2.66 21.15
CA ILE A 102 9.73 -1.86 20.94
C ILE A 102 10.07 -0.52 20.26
N LYS A 103 11.08 0.19 20.76
CA LYS A 103 11.53 1.47 20.16
C LYS A 103 12.08 1.27 18.74
N ALA A 104 12.72 0.15 18.45
CA ALA A 104 13.16 -0.17 17.10
C ALA A 104 11.97 -0.39 16.14
N VAL A 105 10.92 -1.08 16.59
CA VAL A 105 9.66 -1.25 15.82
C VAL A 105 9.01 0.11 15.56
N GLU A 106 8.87 0.94 16.60
CA GLU A 106 8.28 2.28 16.49
C GLU A 106 9.05 3.16 15.49
N LYS A 107 10.37 3.28 15.66
CA LYS A 107 11.22 4.07 14.77
C LYS A 107 11.11 3.61 13.32
N HIS A 108 11.13 2.30 13.09
CA HIS A 108 11.03 1.77 11.73
C HIS A 108 9.62 1.92 11.15
N ALA A 109 8.58 1.84 11.98
CA ALA A 109 7.20 2.12 11.56
C ALA A 109 7.07 3.55 11.01
N VAL A 110 7.61 4.55 11.74
CA VAL A 110 7.62 5.94 11.26
C VAL A 110 8.35 6.09 9.92
N VAL A 111 9.50 5.42 9.75
CA VAL A 111 10.25 5.46 8.48
C VAL A 111 9.46 4.82 7.33
N THR A 112 8.78 3.70 7.59
CA THR A 112 7.95 3.01 6.59
C THR A 112 6.74 3.85 6.19
N GLU A 113 6.04 4.43 7.16
CA GLU A 113 4.89 5.31 6.91
C GLU A 113 5.29 6.58 6.14
N LEU A 114 6.38 7.24 6.55
CA LEU A 114 6.90 8.41 5.84
C LEU A 114 7.35 8.06 4.42
N GLY A 115 8.02 6.93 4.24
CA GLY A 115 8.41 6.44 2.92
C GLY A 115 7.20 6.25 2.00
N THR A 116 6.18 5.55 2.47
CA THR A 116 4.93 5.36 1.73
C THR A 116 4.23 6.69 1.45
N ALA A 117 4.13 7.56 2.46
CA ALA A 117 3.49 8.87 2.34
C ALA A 117 4.16 9.77 1.29
N VAL A 118 5.50 9.75 1.20
CA VAL A 118 6.24 10.53 0.19
C VAL A 118 5.93 10.04 -1.22
N PHE A 119 5.94 8.73 -1.47
CA PHE A 119 5.66 8.19 -2.81
C PHE A 119 4.19 8.37 -3.22
N VAL A 120 3.26 8.02 -2.35
CA VAL A 120 1.83 8.17 -2.64
C VAL A 120 1.44 9.65 -2.71
N GLY A 121 1.94 10.48 -1.79
CA GLY A 121 1.69 11.91 -1.77
C GLY A 121 2.24 12.62 -3.01
N SER A 122 3.45 12.27 -3.48
CA SER A 122 4.00 12.83 -4.72
C SER A 122 3.16 12.44 -5.94
N ALA A 123 2.70 11.18 -6.03
CA ALA A 123 1.81 10.73 -7.09
C ALA A 123 0.46 11.47 -7.08
N GLN A 124 -0.10 11.71 -5.90
CA GLN A 124 -1.34 12.48 -5.74
C GLN A 124 -1.15 13.96 -6.09
N MET A 125 0.01 14.56 -5.78
CA MET A 125 0.32 15.93 -6.20
C MET A 125 0.39 16.03 -7.72
N ILE A 126 0.95 15.04 -8.41
CA ILE A 126 0.98 15.01 -9.88
C ILE A 126 -0.43 14.95 -10.46
N LEU A 127 -1.33 14.16 -9.87
CA LEU A 127 -2.74 14.18 -10.29
C LEU A 127 -3.35 15.58 -10.19
N LYS A 128 -3.08 16.32 -9.13
CA LYS A 128 -3.56 17.70 -8.97
C LYS A 128 -2.96 18.65 -10.00
N LEU A 129 -1.70 18.44 -10.41
CA LEU A 129 -1.11 19.19 -11.54
C LEU A 129 -1.85 18.95 -12.85
N GLY A 130 -2.51 17.82 -13.03
CA GLY A 130 -3.38 17.55 -14.16
C GLY A 130 -4.52 18.56 -14.31
N ILE A 131 -5.10 19.04 -13.23
CA ILE A 131 -6.12 20.11 -13.28
C ILE A 131 -5.49 21.39 -13.81
N ALA A 132 -4.29 21.74 -13.36
CA ALA A 132 -3.58 22.92 -13.83
C ALA A 132 -3.23 22.83 -15.31
N THR A 133 -2.79 21.66 -15.80
CA THR A 133 -2.51 21.46 -17.23
C THR A 133 -3.76 21.58 -18.10
N VAL A 134 -4.90 21.05 -17.64
CA VAL A 134 -6.19 21.21 -18.32
C VAL A 134 -6.64 22.67 -18.33
N ALA A 135 -6.46 23.40 -17.22
CA ALA A 135 -6.78 24.82 -17.15
C ALA A 135 -5.92 25.66 -18.11
N LEU A 136 -4.62 25.37 -18.19
CA LEU A 136 -3.69 26.06 -19.10
C LEU A 136 -4.01 25.77 -20.57
N VAL A 137 -4.10 24.48 -20.93
CA VAL A 137 -4.40 24.08 -22.32
C VAL A 137 -5.81 24.53 -22.70
N GLY A 138 -6.80 24.33 -21.85
CA GLY A 138 -8.17 24.77 -22.08
C GLY A 138 -8.30 26.29 -22.19
N GLY A 139 -7.60 27.04 -21.32
CA GLY A 139 -7.55 28.49 -21.39
C GLY A 139 -6.93 29.01 -22.71
N THR A 140 -5.86 28.38 -23.19
CA THR A 140 -5.26 28.74 -24.49
C THR A 140 -6.19 28.42 -25.68
N LEU A 141 -6.89 27.28 -25.65
CA LEU A 141 -7.85 26.91 -26.69
C LEU A 141 -9.09 27.80 -26.66
N LEU A 142 -9.53 28.21 -25.47
CA LEU A 142 -10.64 29.14 -25.31
C LEU A 142 -10.28 30.54 -25.84
N ALA A 143 -9.08 31.03 -25.54
CA ALA A 143 -8.59 32.32 -26.05
C ALA A 143 -8.46 32.35 -27.58
N LYS A 144 -8.19 31.19 -28.20
CA LYS A 144 -8.16 31.01 -29.67
C LYS A 144 -9.56 30.84 -30.30
N GLY A 145 -10.61 30.72 -29.48
CA GLY A 145 -11.96 30.43 -29.93
C GLY A 145 -12.20 29.02 -30.46
N GLU A 146 -11.25 28.09 -30.20
CA GLU A 146 -11.35 26.69 -30.65
C GLU A 146 -12.32 25.86 -29.82
N ILE A 147 -12.62 26.28 -28.58
CA ILE A 147 -13.58 25.65 -27.67
C ILE A 147 -14.53 26.67 -27.05
N SER A 148 -15.73 26.24 -26.67
CA SER A 148 -16.67 27.07 -25.93
C SER A 148 -16.33 27.17 -24.45
N VAL A 149 -16.79 28.25 -23.80
CA VAL A 149 -16.68 28.41 -22.33
C VAL A 149 -17.31 27.23 -21.60
N LEU A 150 -18.46 26.74 -22.10
CA LEU A 150 -19.14 25.58 -21.52
C LEU A 150 -18.27 24.33 -21.59
N THR A 151 -17.65 24.04 -22.71
CA THR A 151 -16.75 22.90 -22.90
C THR A 151 -15.56 22.97 -21.93
N PHE A 152 -14.98 24.15 -21.77
CA PHE A 152 -13.86 24.36 -20.84
C PHE A 152 -14.24 24.02 -19.40
N PHE A 153 -15.37 24.53 -18.89
CA PHE A 153 -15.84 24.24 -17.54
C PHE A 153 -16.26 22.80 -17.37
N MET A 154 -16.89 22.18 -18.39
CA MET A 154 -17.21 20.76 -18.36
C MET A 154 -15.96 19.90 -18.18
N PHE A 155 -14.87 20.18 -18.90
CA PHE A 155 -13.61 19.46 -18.75
C PHE A 155 -13.02 19.62 -17.35
N LEU A 156 -13.01 20.83 -16.78
CA LEU A 156 -12.53 21.06 -15.42
C LEU A 156 -13.33 20.26 -14.37
N LEU A 157 -14.65 20.23 -14.50
CA LEU A 157 -15.51 19.45 -13.62
C LEU A 157 -15.29 17.95 -13.76
N VAL A 158 -15.23 17.45 -14.99
CA VAL A 158 -15.01 16.03 -15.25
C VAL A 158 -13.65 15.57 -14.72
N VAL A 159 -12.59 16.34 -14.99
CA VAL A 159 -11.23 16.03 -14.55
C VAL A 159 -11.11 16.02 -13.02
N SER A 160 -11.72 16.98 -12.32
CA SER A 160 -11.72 16.99 -10.86
C SER A 160 -12.42 15.75 -10.28
N ARG A 161 -13.50 15.29 -10.95
CA ARG A 161 -14.24 14.10 -10.50
C ARG A 161 -13.53 12.78 -10.79
N ILE A 162 -12.77 12.69 -11.89
CA ILE A 162 -11.98 11.48 -12.21
C ILE A 162 -10.81 11.31 -11.26
N TYR A 163 -10.17 12.39 -10.83
CA TYR A 163 -8.98 12.30 -10.01
C TYR A 163 -9.26 11.84 -8.59
N ASP A 164 -10.44 12.08 -8.03
CA ASP A 164 -10.80 11.62 -6.68
C ASP A 164 -10.70 10.09 -6.54
N PRO A 165 -11.40 9.27 -7.36
CA PRO A 165 -11.27 7.82 -7.27
C PRO A 165 -9.86 7.33 -7.66
N MET A 166 -9.14 8.06 -8.51
CA MET A 166 -7.76 7.72 -8.85
C MET A 166 -6.80 7.94 -7.68
N GLN A 167 -6.99 8.97 -6.86
CA GLN A 167 -6.20 9.17 -5.64
C GLN A 167 -6.38 8.00 -4.65
N VAL A 168 -7.61 7.55 -4.46
CA VAL A 168 -7.92 6.38 -3.62
C VAL A 168 -7.29 5.12 -4.21
N SER A 169 -7.36 4.94 -5.54
CA SER A 169 -6.72 3.81 -6.23
C SER A 169 -5.21 3.76 -6.06
N LEU A 170 -4.52 4.90 -6.02
CA LEU A 170 -3.08 4.97 -5.74
C LEU A 170 -2.76 4.55 -4.29
N GLN A 171 -3.60 4.91 -3.33
CA GLN A 171 -3.48 4.46 -1.94
C GLN A 171 -3.72 2.96 -1.83
N ASN A 172 -4.76 2.45 -2.49
CA ASN A 172 -5.08 1.02 -2.51
C ASN A 172 -3.95 0.20 -3.16
N LEU A 173 -3.34 0.70 -4.23
CA LEU A 173 -2.18 0.07 -4.86
C LEU A 173 -1.00 -0.04 -3.89
N ALA A 174 -0.69 1.02 -3.14
CA ALA A 174 0.35 0.99 -2.12
C ALA A 174 0.01 0.01 -0.99
N ALA A 175 -1.25 -0.06 -0.57
CA ALA A 175 -1.72 -1.02 0.42
C ALA A 175 -1.64 -2.47 -0.07
N ILE A 176 -1.93 -2.74 -1.35
CA ILE A 176 -1.77 -4.06 -1.98
C ILE A 176 -0.29 -4.47 -1.98
N ILE A 177 0.62 -3.57 -2.37
CA ILE A 177 2.08 -3.82 -2.33
C ILE A 177 2.53 -4.16 -0.90
N SER A 178 2.00 -3.47 0.11
CA SER A 178 2.29 -3.74 1.51
C SER A 178 1.76 -5.11 1.97
N SER A 179 0.58 -5.52 1.52
CA SER A 179 -0.03 -6.81 1.89
C SER A 179 0.67 -8.02 1.24
N GLU A 180 1.37 -7.84 0.11
CA GLU A 180 2.14 -8.89 -0.56
C GLU A 180 3.21 -9.52 0.37
N VAL A 181 3.84 -8.71 1.23
CA VAL A 181 4.83 -9.18 2.20
C VAL A 181 4.20 -10.15 3.22
N GLN A 182 2.96 -9.88 3.62
CA GLN A 182 2.22 -10.75 4.56
C GLN A 182 1.77 -12.04 3.89
N SER A 183 1.36 -11.96 2.60
CA SER A 183 1.01 -13.14 1.80
C SER A 183 2.20 -14.09 1.63
N ALA A 184 3.38 -13.57 1.32
CA ALA A 184 4.58 -14.36 1.18
C ALA A 184 4.94 -15.13 2.47
N ARG A 185 4.69 -14.54 3.63
CA ARG A 185 4.87 -15.22 4.92
C ARG A 185 3.85 -16.33 5.16
N LEU A 186 2.62 -16.12 4.78
CA LEU A 186 1.59 -17.16 4.88
C LEU A 186 1.92 -18.37 3.99
N ASP A 187 2.39 -18.10 2.76
CA ASP A 187 2.84 -19.15 1.84
C ASP A 187 4.04 -19.92 2.40
N GLU A 188 4.98 -19.25 3.07
CA GLU A 188 6.12 -19.89 3.75
C GLU A 188 5.64 -20.85 4.86
N ILE A 189 4.65 -20.45 5.65
CA ILE A 189 4.06 -21.29 6.70
C ILE A 189 3.30 -22.48 6.10
N LEU A 190 2.50 -22.25 5.06
CA LEU A 190 1.69 -23.29 4.41
C LEU A 190 2.53 -24.28 3.60
N SER A 191 3.67 -23.85 3.08
CA SER A 191 4.61 -24.71 2.35
C SER A 191 5.59 -25.45 3.23
N HIS A 192 5.56 -25.25 4.55
CA HIS A 192 6.40 -25.98 5.49
C HIS A 192 6.03 -27.47 5.46
N GLU A 193 7.04 -28.33 5.39
CA GLU A 193 6.82 -29.76 5.37
C GLU A 193 6.04 -30.19 6.63
N VAL A 194 4.93 -30.87 6.42
CA VAL A 194 4.14 -31.45 7.53
C VAL A 194 4.97 -32.56 8.15
N GLN A 195 5.09 -32.54 9.48
CA GLN A 195 5.80 -33.61 10.19
C GLN A 195 5.14 -34.96 9.85
N GLU A 196 5.83 -35.80 9.12
CA GLU A 196 5.42 -37.18 8.87
C GLU A 196 5.71 -38.01 10.12
N GLY A 197 4.68 -38.39 10.82
CA GLY A 197 4.75 -39.36 11.90
C GLY A 197 4.43 -40.77 11.45
N SER A 198 5.03 -41.78 12.07
CA SER A 198 4.62 -43.18 11.85
C SER A 198 3.26 -43.44 12.50
N GLU A 199 2.25 -43.88 11.74
CA GLU A 199 0.96 -44.33 12.27
C GLU A 199 1.05 -45.58 13.16
N LYS A 200 2.17 -46.28 13.13
CA LYS A 200 2.41 -47.47 13.98
C LYS A 200 3.21 -47.08 15.20
N MET A 201 2.55 -46.99 16.36
CA MET A 201 3.21 -47.05 17.64
C MET A 201 3.84 -48.45 17.76
N ASP A 202 5.16 -48.53 17.60
CA ASP A 202 5.90 -49.76 17.92
C ASP A 202 5.92 -49.90 19.44
N ARG A 203 4.93 -50.61 19.98
CA ARG A 203 4.94 -51.12 21.38
C ARG A 203 6.01 -52.20 21.46
N LYS A 204 7.27 -51.84 21.41
CA LYS A 204 8.33 -52.70 21.94
C LYS A 204 8.25 -52.61 23.46
N GLY A 205 7.87 -53.77 24.05
CA GLY A 205 7.51 -53.92 25.41
C GLY A 205 8.51 -53.33 26.41
N TYR A 206 7.94 -52.69 27.36
CA TYR A 206 8.47 -52.66 28.73
C TYR A 206 7.78 -53.81 29.45
N ASP A 207 8.41 -54.97 29.51
CA ASP A 207 8.23 -55.97 30.54
C ASP A 207 9.01 -55.59 31.80
#